data_95d0646198edd9735ec35109634fb6cb
#
_entry.id   95d0646198edd9735ec35109634fb6cb
#
_cell.length_a   1.000
_cell.length_b   1.000
_cell.length_c   1.000
_cell.angle_alpha   90.00
_cell.angle_beta   90.00
_cell.angle_gamma   90.00
#
_symmetry.space_group_name_H-M   'P 1'
#
loop_
_entity.id
_entity.type
_entity.pdbx_description
1 polymer ?
#
loop_
_entity_poly.entity_id
_entity_poly.type
_entity_poly.pdbx_seq_one_letter_code
_entity_poly.pdbx_strand_id
1 'polypeptide(L)'
;DYVRIVLDGLSGDERVLQHAINRTVSRVHQSMEAFIHNMNTIHSRGGNQVVFSSVNYGTDTSAEGRCIIREMLTSTYRGVGSGGTAIFPIQIWKKKRGVNYLPQDPNYDLYVFACKVSARRFFPNFINLDATFNRHELWKAGDPERFRYETATMGCRTRVFENRFGEKTSIGRGNLSFSTINIVRLAIECMDISEREERIRTFFSKLDELLELTALQLHRRFEFQKTARAKQFPLLMSSLWVGAEKLKPEDTIESVINQGTLGIGFIGLAECLVALTGKHHAEDPAAQQLGIRIITRFRDKANEFSERWQHNYSVLATPAE
;
A
#
# COMPACT_ATOMS: atom_id res chain seq x y z
N ASP A 1 -1.52 -12.67 26.56
CA ASP A 1 -1.37 -14.01 27.16
C ASP A 1 -0.50 -13.99 28.42
N TYR A 2 0.71 -13.41 28.41
CA TYR A 2 1.57 -13.37 29.61
C TYR A 2 0.95 -12.56 30.76
N VAL A 3 0.33 -11.41 30.46
CA VAL A 3 -0.38 -10.60 31.47
C VAL A 3 -1.58 -11.37 32.01
N ARG A 4 -2.32 -12.09 31.18
CA ARG A 4 -3.45 -12.94 31.59
C ARG A 4 -3.01 -14.08 32.50
N ILE A 5 -1.96 -14.82 32.13
CA ILE A 5 -1.38 -15.92 32.92
C ILE A 5 -0.90 -15.42 34.30
N VAL A 6 -0.28 -14.26 34.36
CA VAL A 6 0.18 -13.66 35.63
C VAL A 6 -1.01 -13.15 36.47
N LEU A 7 -2.08 -12.66 35.83
CA LEU A 7 -3.27 -12.15 36.51
C LEU A 7 -4.16 -13.27 37.05
N ASP A 8 -4.29 -14.39 36.33
CA ASP A 8 -5.07 -15.56 36.77
C ASP A 8 -4.44 -16.23 38.01
N GLY A 9 -3.14 -16.03 38.25
CA GLY A 9 -2.43 -16.54 39.44
C GLY A 9 -2.29 -15.56 40.61
N LEU A 10 -2.61 -14.27 40.41
CA LEU A 10 -2.38 -13.18 41.36
C LEU A 10 -3.67 -12.40 41.62
N SER A 11 -4.67 -13.03 42.20
CA SER A 11 -5.95 -12.41 42.48
C SER A 11 -5.82 -11.21 43.45
N GLY A 12 -6.11 -10.02 42.97
CA GLY A 12 -6.63 -8.93 43.80
C GLY A 12 -5.70 -7.84 44.27
N ASP A 13 -4.39 -7.85 44.03
CA ASP A 13 -3.53 -6.70 44.36
C ASP A 13 -3.39 -5.74 43.19
N GLU A 14 -4.04 -4.59 43.23
CA GLU A 14 -4.01 -3.53 42.22
C GLU A 14 -2.59 -3.07 41.92
N ARG A 15 -1.67 -3.12 42.86
CA ARG A 15 -0.24 -2.75 42.68
C ARG A 15 0.49 -3.75 41.80
N VAL A 16 0.17 -5.05 41.93
CA VAL A 16 0.76 -6.10 41.09
C VAL A 16 0.26 -5.96 39.67
N LEU A 17 -1.03 -5.69 39.49
CA LEU A 17 -1.63 -5.41 38.17
C LEU A 17 -0.97 -4.18 37.53
N GLN A 18 -0.85 -3.07 38.22
CA GLN A 18 -0.24 -1.86 37.74
C GLN A 18 1.24 -2.08 37.40
N HIS A 19 1.97 -2.85 38.19
CA HIS A 19 3.36 -3.21 37.89
C HIS A 19 3.47 -4.04 36.60
N ALA A 20 2.59 -5.05 36.42
CA ALA A 20 2.56 -5.88 35.22
C ALA A 20 2.24 -5.04 33.96
N ILE A 21 1.26 -4.12 34.05
CA ILE A 21 0.93 -3.19 32.97
C ILE A 21 2.14 -2.31 32.62
N ASN A 22 2.76 -1.67 33.60
CA ASN A 22 3.91 -0.79 33.38
C ASN A 22 5.07 -1.55 32.74
N ARG A 23 5.34 -2.77 33.19
CA ARG A 23 6.40 -3.61 32.61
C ARG A 23 6.06 -4.03 31.18
N THR A 24 4.80 -4.33 30.90
CA THR A 24 4.35 -4.67 29.53
C THR A 24 4.51 -3.47 28.60
N VAL A 25 4.01 -2.31 29.00
CA VAL A 25 4.17 -1.05 28.22
C VAL A 25 5.64 -0.75 27.95
N SER A 26 6.50 -0.87 28.95
CA SER A 26 7.95 -0.67 28.78
C SER A 26 8.56 -1.65 27.78
N ARG A 27 8.16 -2.92 27.79
CA ARG A 27 8.62 -3.91 26.79
C ARG A 27 8.10 -3.61 25.39
N VAL A 28 6.83 -3.21 25.27
CA VAL A 28 6.26 -2.78 23.98
C VAL A 28 7.02 -1.56 23.45
N HIS A 29 7.31 -0.58 24.32
CA HIS A 29 8.10 0.58 23.93
C HIS A 29 9.46 0.20 23.36
N GLN A 30 10.23 -0.61 24.09
CA GLN A 30 11.54 -1.10 23.64
C GLN A 30 11.45 -1.90 22.34
N SER A 31 10.39 -2.69 22.17
CA SER A 31 10.16 -3.45 20.93
C SER A 31 9.89 -2.52 19.74
N MET A 32 9.15 -1.44 19.93
CA MET A 32 8.89 -0.47 18.87
C MET A 32 10.12 0.37 18.53
N GLU A 33 10.92 0.76 19.52
CA GLU A 33 12.23 1.40 19.28
C GLU A 33 13.14 0.47 18.48
N ALA A 34 13.28 -0.78 18.91
CA ALA A 34 14.10 -1.77 18.22
C ALA A 34 13.59 -2.05 16.79
N PHE A 35 12.28 -2.12 16.59
CA PHE A 35 11.69 -2.30 15.28
C PHE A 35 12.05 -1.14 14.34
N ILE A 36 11.83 0.11 14.74
CA ILE A 36 12.16 1.28 13.93
C ILE A 36 13.66 1.34 13.67
N HIS A 37 14.50 1.11 14.70
CA HIS A 37 15.95 1.11 14.54
C HIS A 37 16.41 0.04 13.53
N ASN A 38 15.92 -1.19 13.66
CA ASN A 38 16.29 -2.30 12.79
C ASN A 38 15.88 -2.07 11.33
N MET A 39 14.69 -1.48 11.10
CA MET A 39 14.24 -1.16 9.73
C MET A 39 15.12 -0.12 9.03
N ASN A 40 15.89 0.66 9.78
CA ASN A 40 16.80 1.70 9.24
C ASN A 40 18.28 1.27 9.21
N THR A 41 18.64 0.19 9.87
CA THR A 41 20.05 -0.21 10.05
C THR A 41 20.38 -1.60 9.47
N ILE A 42 19.39 -2.48 9.35
CA ILE A 42 19.62 -3.83 8.82
C ILE A 42 19.58 -3.80 7.29
N HIS A 43 20.71 -4.05 6.68
CA HIS A 43 20.89 -4.14 5.23
C HIS A 43 20.70 -5.62 4.78
N SER A 44 19.48 -5.98 4.42
CA SER A 44 19.13 -7.35 4.01
C SER A 44 18.88 -7.49 2.51
N ARG A 45 19.01 -6.41 1.74
CA ARG A 45 18.92 -6.42 0.27
C ARG A 45 20.32 -6.33 -0.36
N GLY A 46 20.45 -6.84 -1.58
CA GLY A 46 21.64 -6.66 -2.38
C GLY A 46 22.02 -5.19 -2.54
N GLY A 47 23.33 -4.89 -2.58
CA GLY A 47 23.84 -3.52 -2.70
C GLY A 47 23.73 -2.68 -1.42
N ASN A 48 23.77 -3.31 -0.25
CA ASN A 48 23.68 -2.62 1.06
C ASN A 48 22.43 -1.73 1.24
N GLN A 49 21.30 -2.16 0.68
CA GLN A 49 20.03 -1.45 0.83
C GLN A 49 19.27 -1.96 2.06
N VAL A 50 18.63 -1.03 2.78
CA VAL A 50 17.66 -1.36 3.81
C VAL A 50 16.41 -1.99 3.18
N VAL A 51 15.66 -2.79 3.95
CA VAL A 51 14.40 -3.37 3.50
C VAL A 51 13.35 -2.27 3.35
N PHE A 52 12.81 -2.12 2.15
CA PHE A 52 11.70 -1.21 1.91
C PHE A 52 10.43 -1.80 2.54
N SER A 53 10.02 -1.22 3.66
CA SER A 53 8.93 -1.71 4.50
C SER A 53 7.89 -0.63 4.76
N SER A 54 6.65 -1.04 4.99
CA SER A 54 5.56 -0.15 5.41
C SER A 54 4.67 -0.82 6.44
N VAL A 55 4.06 -0.01 7.32
CA VAL A 55 3.05 -0.44 8.29
C VAL A 55 1.82 0.44 8.18
N ASN A 56 0.64 -0.20 8.20
CA ASN A 56 -0.65 0.46 8.16
C ASN A 56 -1.35 0.23 9.51
N TYR A 57 -1.74 1.30 10.21
CA TYR A 57 -2.31 1.22 11.56
C TYR A 57 -3.27 2.39 11.86
N GLY A 58 -3.84 2.42 13.05
CA GLY A 58 -4.68 3.50 13.55
C GLY A 58 -6.13 3.08 13.82
N THR A 59 -6.59 1.94 13.31
CA THR A 59 -7.99 1.50 13.42
C THR A 59 -8.25 0.47 14.52
N ASP A 60 -7.22 -0.12 15.11
CA ASP A 60 -7.38 -1.02 16.26
C ASP A 60 -7.71 -0.21 17.51
N THR A 61 -8.87 -0.52 18.12
CA THR A 61 -9.40 0.15 19.31
C THR A 61 -9.28 -0.68 20.59
N SER A 62 -8.67 -1.89 20.50
CA SER A 62 -8.34 -2.68 21.69
C SER A 62 -7.29 -1.98 22.57
N ALA A 63 -7.26 -2.32 23.84
CA ALA A 63 -6.26 -1.76 24.77
C ALA A 63 -4.82 -2.06 24.30
N GLU A 64 -4.60 -3.28 23.84
CA GLU A 64 -3.33 -3.77 23.31
C GLU A 64 -2.94 -3.04 22.02
N GLY A 65 -3.86 -2.94 21.07
CA GLY A 65 -3.63 -2.24 19.79
C GLY A 65 -3.35 -0.75 20.02
N ARG A 66 -4.10 -0.10 20.90
CA ARG A 66 -3.85 1.31 21.28
C ARG A 66 -2.48 1.48 21.94
N CYS A 67 -2.04 0.53 22.78
CA CYS A 67 -0.71 0.56 23.39
C CYS A 67 0.37 0.47 22.31
N ILE A 68 0.29 -0.49 21.38
CA ILE A 68 1.24 -0.65 20.27
C ILE A 68 1.27 0.60 19.39
N ILE A 69 0.13 1.16 19.03
CA ILE A 69 0.03 2.39 18.22
C ILE A 69 0.70 3.56 18.94
N ARG A 70 0.44 3.74 20.24
CA ARG A 70 1.02 4.81 21.04
C ARG A 70 2.54 4.71 21.11
N GLU A 71 3.06 3.49 21.33
CA GLU A 71 4.51 3.29 21.45
C GLU A 71 5.23 3.39 20.09
N MET A 72 4.58 2.97 19.00
CA MET A 72 5.08 3.22 17.64
C MET A 72 5.20 4.72 17.36
N LEU A 73 4.17 5.49 17.67
CA LEU A 73 4.17 6.95 17.50
C LEU A 73 5.22 7.61 18.40
N THR A 74 5.36 7.15 19.66
CA THR A 74 6.32 7.68 20.62
C THR A 74 7.76 7.45 20.15
N SER A 75 8.08 6.25 19.71
CA SER A 75 9.40 5.89 19.18
C SER A 75 9.72 6.68 17.91
N THR A 76 8.74 6.83 17.01
CA THR A 76 8.88 7.67 15.81
C THR A 76 9.13 9.13 16.17
N TYR A 77 8.38 9.67 17.13
CA TYR A 77 8.55 11.07 17.58
C TYR A 77 9.92 11.34 18.16
N ARG A 78 10.47 10.40 18.95
CA ARG A 78 11.84 10.48 19.50
C ARG A 78 12.89 10.41 18.40
N GLY A 79 12.68 9.57 17.39
CA GLY A 79 13.61 9.36 16.29
C GLY A 79 14.69 8.33 16.59
N VAL A 80 15.62 8.14 15.67
CA VAL A 80 16.72 7.17 15.77
C VAL A 80 18.04 7.84 16.09
N GLY A 81 18.94 7.14 16.78
CA GLY A 81 20.25 7.64 17.16
C GLY A 81 20.15 8.91 18.00
N SER A 82 20.79 9.99 17.58
CA SER A 82 20.75 11.32 18.23
C SER A 82 19.47 12.11 17.97
N GLY A 83 18.37 11.45 17.58
CA GLY A 83 17.08 12.08 17.29
C GLY A 83 16.84 12.35 15.81
N GLY A 84 17.53 11.64 14.91
CA GLY A 84 17.30 11.68 13.47
C GLY A 84 15.93 11.12 13.08
N THR A 85 15.38 11.57 11.94
CA THR A 85 14.12 11.03 11.41
C THR A 85 14.35 9.65 10.81
N ALA A 86 13.60 8.64 11.27
CA ALA A 86 13.58 7.32 10.65
C ALA A 86 12.89 7.39 9.28
N ILE A 87 13.45 6.69 8.28
CA ILE A 87 12.86 6.60 6.95
C ILE A 87 11.92 5.39 6.86
N PHE A 88 12.31 4.28 7.46
CA PHE A 88 11.55 3.02 7.47
C PHE A 88 11.11 2.62 8.89
N PRO A 89 9.99 1.90 9.01
CA PRO A 89 9.02 1.62 7.96
C PRO A 89 8.27 2.89 7.54
N ILE A 90 7.83 2.97 6.29
CA ILE A 90 6.87 3.99 5.88
C ILE A 90 5.57 3.74 6.64
N GLN A 91 5.17 4.71 7.44
CA GLN A 91 4.03 4.60 8.34
C GLN A 91 2.79 5.23 7.73
N ILE A 92 1.69 4.49 7.75
CA ILE A 92 0.41 4.91 7.17
C ILE A 92 -0.66 4.87 8.24
N TRP A 93 -1.16 6.04 8.60
CA TRP A 93 -2.32 6.17 9.49
C TRP A 93 -3.61 6.00 8.70
N LYS A 94 -4.42 5.03 9.07
CA LYS A 94 -5.76 4.80 8.51
C LYS A 94 -6.76 5.70 9.23
N LYS A 95 -7.23 6.76 8.57
CA LYS A 95 -8.23 7.67 9.11
C LYS A 95 -9.64 7.17 8.83
N LYS A 96 -10.47 7.03 9.86
CA LYS A 96 -11.85 6.54 9.76
C LYS A 96 -12.78 7.22 10.78
N ARG A 97 -13.92 7.73 10.31
CA ARG A 97 -15.00 8.25 11.19
C ARG A 97 -15.57 7.10 12.03
N GLY A 98 -15.90 7.41 13.29
CA GLY A 98 -16.37 6.44 14.27
C GLY A 98 -15.26 5.57 14.87
N VAL A 99 -14.00 5.77 14.49
CA VAL A 99 -12.84 5.05 14.99
C VAL A 99 -11.77 5.98 15.55
N ASN A 100 -11.34 7.01 14.77
CA ASN A 100 -10.21 7.84 15.17
C ASN A 100 -10.23 9.27 14.62
N TYR A 101 -11.32 9.74 14.03
CA TYR A 101 -11.32 11.05 13.35
C TYR A 101 -12.03 12.16 14.13
N LEU A 102 -13.14 11.85 14.79
CA LEU A 102 -13.93 12.83 15.54
C LEU A 102 -13.56 12.80 17.02
N PRO A 103 -13.74 13.91 17.77
CA PRO A 103 -13.37 13.99 19.19
C PRO A 103 -13.95 12.90 20.10
N GLN A 104 -15.12 12.36 19.74
CA GLN A 104 -15.78 11.27 20.47
C GLN A 104 -15.31 9.87 20.04
N ASP A 105 -14.47 9.76 19.02
CA ASP A 105 -14.01 8.46 18.52
C ASP A 105 -12.97 7.84 19.48
N PRO A 106 -12.96 6.50 19.66
CA PRO A 106 -12.12 5.84 20.66
C PRO A 106 -10.60 6.07 20.50
N ASN A 107 -10.12 6.30 19.27
CA ASN A 107 -8.70 6.54 18.98
C ASN A 107 -8.40 8.00 18.58
N TYR A 108 -9.27 8.95 18.92
CA TYR A 108 -9.06 10.36 18.56
C TYR A 108 -7.80 10.95 19.20
N ASP A 109 -7.50 10.62 20.44
CA ASP A 109 -6.28 11.03 21.13
C ASP A 109 -5.00 10.58 20.39
N LEU A 110 -5.02 9.36 19.87
CA LEU A 110 -3.93 8.81 19.06
C LEU A 110 -3.84 9.46 17.68
N TYR A 111 -4.98 9.84 17.08
CA TYR A 111 -5.00 10.62 15.84
C TYR A 111 -4.35 12.00 16.01
N VAL A 112 -4.71 12.72 17.07
CA VAL A 112 -4.08 14.01 17.41
C VAL A 112 -2.58 13.84 17.61
N PHE A 113 -2.18 12.78 18.30
CA PHE A 113 -0.75 12.48 18.48
C PHE A 113 -0.07 12.12 17.16
N ALA A 114 -0.71 11.33 16.28
CA ALA A 114 -0.19 11.02 14.95
C ALA A 114 0.04 12.28 14.11
N CYS A 115 -0.88 13.24 14.14
CA CYS A 115 -0.71 14.55 13.48
C CYS A 115 0.51 15.31 14.02
N LYS A 116 0.70 15.31 15.36
CA LYS A 116 1.87 15.93 15.99
C LYS A 116 3.18 15.25 15.59
N VAL A 117 3.19 13.92 15.51
CA VAL A 117 4.35 13.15 15.08
C VAL A 117 4.67 13.45 13.61
N SER A 118 3.65 13.45 12.75
CA SER A 118 3.80 13.72 11.32
C SER A 118 4.35 15.13 11.07
N ALA A 119 3.88 16.13 11.81
CA ALA A 119 4.37 17.50 11.71
C ALA A 119 5.86 17.64 12.06
N ARG A 120 6.40 16.74 12.89
CA ARG A 120 7.82 16.75 13.29
C ARG A 120 8.70 15.82 12.45
N ARG A 121 8.14 14.68 11.99
CA ARG A 121 8.91 13.55 11.43
C ARG A 121 8.52 13.19 10.01
N PHE A 122 7.55 13.88 9.40
CA PHE A 122 6.95 13.56 8.11
C PHE A 122 6.18 12.22 8.07
N PHE A 123 6.15 11.45 9.13
CA PHE A 123 5.40 10.21 9.34
C PHE A 123 4.54 10.29 10.60
N PRO A 124 3.38 9.60 10.62
CA PRO A 124 2.79 8.79 9.54
C PRO A 124 2.20 9.65 8.41
N ASN A 125 2.12 9.06 7.20
CA ASN A 125 1.22 9.53 6.15
C ASN A 125 -0.22 9.11 6.47
N PHE A 126 -1.21 9.73 5.83
CA PHE A 126 -2.62 9.48 6.14
C PHE A 126 -3.38 8.94 4.93
N ILE A 127 -4.13 7.83 5.12
CA ILE A 127 -5.10 7.35 4.15
C ILE A 127 -6.51 7.56 4.69
N ASN A 128 -7.40 8.14 3.87
CA ASN A 128 -8.78 8.37 4.24
C ASN A 128 -9.66 7.19 3.82
N LEU A 129 -10.05 6.36 4.79
CA LEU A 129 -10.94 5.21 4.56
C LEU A 129 -12.40 5.61 4.26
N ASP A 130 -12.77 6.87 4.49
CA ASP A 130 -14.11 7.38 4.20
C ASP A 130 -14.24 7.94 2.77
N ALA A 131 -13.15 8.08 2.03
CA ALA A 131 -13.20 8.43 0.62
C ALA A 131 -14.00 7.36 -0.15
N THR A 132 -14.83 7.77 -1.10
CA THR A 132 -15.76 6.88 -1.82
C THR A 132 -15.06 5.67 -2.43
N PHE A 133 -13.87 5.88 -2.99
CA PHE A 133 -13.05 4.83 -3.62
C PHE A 133 -12.30 3.93 -2.62
N ASN A 134 -12.32 4.24 -1.31
CA ASN A 134 -11.72 3.43 -0.24
C ASN A 134 -12.75 2.72 0.63
N ARG A 135 -14.04 3.00 0.44
CA ARG A 135 -15.11 2.34 1.20
C ARG A 135 -15.27 0.91 0.72
N HIS A 136 -15.43 -0.01 1.65
CA HIS A 136 -15.73 -1.40 1.39
C HIS A 136 -17.11 -1.74 1.95
N GLU A 137 -17.94 -2.42 1.16
CA GLU A 137 -19.33 -2.73 1.51
C GLU A 137 -19.46 -3.61 2.76
N LEU A 138 -18.50 -4.52 2.96
CA LEU A 138 -18.49 -5.44 4.09
C LEU A 138 -17.91 -4.83 5.37
N TRP A 139 -17.35 -3.62 5.32
CA TRP A 139 -16.79 -2.99 6.52
C TRP A 139 -17.88 -2.55 7.50
N LYS A 140 -17.82 -3.03 8.76
CA LYS A 140 -18.71 -2.66 9.85
C LYS A 140 -17.93 -2.32 11.11
N ALA A 141 -18.30 -1.25 11.80
CA ALA A 141 -17.56 -0.74 12.97
C ALA A 141 -17.44 -1.75 14.11
N GLY A 142 -18.47 -2.58 14.35
CA GLY A 142 -18.50 -3.59 15.40
C GLY A 142 -17.92 -4.96 15.01
N ASP A 143 -17.47 -5.13 13.78
CA ASP A 143 -16.88 -6.39 13.32
C ASP A 143 -15.41 -6.48 13.77
N PRO A 144 -15.00 -7.50 14.55
CA PRO A 144 -13.61 -7.69 14.95
C PRO A 144 -12.68 -7.95 13.74
N GLU A 145 -13.21 -8.50 12.64
CA GLU A 145 -12.47 -8.77 11.41
C GLU A 145 -12.52 -7.61 10.39
N ARG A 146 -13.06 -6.44 10.77
CA ARG A 146 -13.21 -5.28 9.88
C ARG A 146 -11.91 -4.84 9.19
N PHE A 147 -10.75 -5.12 9.80
CA PHE A 147 -9.44 -4.80 9.25
C PHE A 147 -9.19 -5.47 7.88
N ARG A 148 -9.85 -6.59 7.59
CA ARG A 148 -9.77 -7.31 6.30
C ARG A 148 -10.33 -6.49 5.14
N TYR A 149 -11.24 -5.57 5.44
CA TYR A 149 -11.97 -4.74 4.49
C TYR A 149 -11.45 -3.30 4.45
N GLU A 150 -10.33 -3.02 5.08
CA GLU A 150 -9.73 -1.71 5.09
C GLU A 150 -8.70 -1.58 3.98
N THR A 151 -8.81 -0.50 3.21
CA THR A 151 -7.77 -0.13 2.26
C THR A 151 -6.44 0.06 2.98
N ALA A 152 -5.38 -0.45 2.40
CA ALA A 152 -4.00 -0.28 2.87
C ALA A 152 -3.13 0.27 1.74
N THR A 153 -1.92 0.67 2.08
CA THR A 153 -0.89 1.00 1.09
C THR A 153 0.33 0.13 1.29
N MET A 154 0.98 -0.23 0.19
CA MET A 154 2.33 -0.78 0.20
C MET A 154 3.30 0.34 -0.17
N GLY A 155 4.24 0.62 0.73
CA GLY A 155 5.07 1.81 0.61
C GLY A 155 4.21 3.08 0.63
N CYS A 156 4.62 4.10 -0.12
CA CYS A 156 3.99 5.42 -0.09
C CYS A 156 2.90 5.63 -1.15
N ARG A 157 2.75 4.75 -2.15
CA ARG A 157 1.94 5.06 -3.36
C ARG A 157 1.03 3.93 -3.83
N THR A 158 1.34 2.68 -3.53
CA THR A 158 0.54 1.56 -4.01
C THR A 158 -0.63 1.29 -3.08
N ARG A 159 -1.81 1.62 -3.56
CA ARG A 159 -3.07 1.32 -2.86
C ARG A 159 -3.39 -0.16 -3.00
N VAL A 160 -3.71 -0.80 -1.89
CA VAL A 160 -4.19 -2.17 -1.80
C VAL A 160 -5.65 -2.16 -1.36
N PHE A 161 -6.49 -2.82 -2.14
CA PHE A 161 -7.92 -2.93 -1.87
C PHE A 161 -8.38 -4.38 -2.07
N GLU A 162 -9.69 -4.63 -2.21
CA GLU A 162 -10.24 -5.97 -2.38
C GLU A 162 -9.69 -6.71 -3.61
N ASN A 163 -9.66 -8.03 -3.53
CA ASN A 163 -9.43 -8.89 -4.68
C ASN A 163 -10.69 -8.96 -5.56
N ARG A 164 -10.56 -8.72 -6.86
CA ARG A 164 -11.68 -8.77 -7.82
C ARG A 164 -12.12 -10.20 -8.14
N PHE A 165 -11.21 -11.16 -8.10
CA PHE A 165 -11.39 -12.53 -8.56
C PHE A 165 -11.12 -13.57 -7.47
N GLY A 166 -11.55 -13.29 -6.24
CA GLY A 166 -11.36 -14.15 -5.08
C GLY A 166 -12.02 -13.60 -3.83
N GLU A 167 -11.48 -13.93 -2.68
CA GLU A 167 -11.96 -13.38 -1.42
C GLU A 167 -11.84 -11.86 -1.41
N LYS A 168 -12.93 -11.17 -1.09
CA LYS A 168 -13.01 -9.70 -1.08
C LYS A 168 -12.33 -9.12 0.17
N THR A 169 -11.01 -9.24 0.24
CA THR A 169 -10.18 -8.74 1.34
C THR A 169 -8.97 -8.00 0.81
N SER A 170 -8.44 -7.07 1.60
CA SER A 170 -7.14 -6.45 1.34
C SER A 170 -5.96 -7.27 1.86
N ILE A 171 -6.23 -8.30 2.69
CA ILE A 171 -5.19 -9.15 3.26
C ILE A 171 -4.62 -10.10 2.20
N GLY A 172 -3.32 -10.31 2.24
CA GLY A 172 -2.62 -11.16 1.27
C GLY A 172 -2.44 -10.56 -0.13
N ARG A 173 -2.94 -9.32 -0.34
CA ARG A 173 -2.74 -8.60 -1.60
C ARG A 173 -1.29 -8.13 -1.74
N GLY A 174 -0.80 -8.10 -2.97
CA GLY A 174 0.57 -7.66 -3.26
C GLY A 174 0.74 -7.29 -4.73
N ASN A 175 1.83 -6.59 -5.07
CA ASN A 175 2.22 -6.36 -6.45
C ASN A 175 3.14 -7.48 -6.92
N LEU A 176 2.76 -8.13 -8.01
CA LEU A 176 3.57 -9.19 -8.63
C LEU A 176 4.56 -8.61 -9.62
N SER A 177 4.07 -7.71 -10.47
CA SER A 177 4.86 -7.10 -11.52
C SER A 177 4.23 -5.80 -11.96
N PHE A 178 5.04 -4.88 -12.48
CA PHE A 178 4.53 -3.70 -13.16
C PHE A 178 5.40 -3.38 -14.38
N SER A 179 4.82 -2.66 -15.33
CA SER A 179 5.50 -2.09 -16.48
C SER A 179 5.00 -0.68 -16.73
N THR A 180 5.91 0.25 -17.05
CA THR A 180 5.59 1.66 -17.18
C THR A 180 5.69 2.09 -18.65
N ILE A 181 4.66 2.77 -19.13
CA ILE A 181 4.61 3.38 -20.45
C ILE A 181 5.13 4.82 -20.33
N ASN A 182 6.13 5.16 -21.13
CA ASN A 182 6.61 6.53 -21.27
C ASN A 182 5.70 7.28 -22.25
N ILE A 183 4.63 7.91 -21.73
CA ILE A 183 3.66 8.63 -22.55
C ILE A 183 4.21 9.94 -23.10
N VAL A 184 5.28 10.49 -22.52
CA VAL A 184 5.98 11.68 -23.04
C VAL A 184 6.61 11.36 -24.39
N ARG A 185 7.39 10.27 -24.45
CA ARG A 185 8.00 9.82 -25.69
C ARG A 185 6.94 9.58 -26.77
N LEU A 186 5.85 8.92 -26.40
CA LEU A 186 4.75 8.65 -27.32
C LEU A 186 4.13 9.94 -27.87
N ALA A 187 3.99 10.98 -27.04
CA ALA A 187 3.48 12.28 -27.45
C ALA A 187 4.47 13.00 -28.40
N ILE A 188 5.77 12.94 -28.08
CA ILE A 188 6.84 13.54 -28.92
C ILE A 188 6.84 12.89 -30.29
N GLU A 189 6.68 11.58 -30.40
CA GLU A 189 6.61 10.85 -31.67
C GLU A 189 5.39 11.24 -32.54
N CYS A 190 4.45 11.98 -31.98
CA CYS A 190 3.28 12.51 -32.71
C CYS A 190 3.42 14.02 -33.07
N MET A 191 4.45 14.71 -32.61
CA MET A 191 4.56 16.17 -32.75
C MET A 191 4.69 16.65 -34.24
N ASP A 192 5.19 15.80 -35.13
CA ASP A 192 5.30 16.12 -36.56
C ASP A 192 3.91 16.20 -37.24
N ILE A 193 2.86 15.75 -36.60
CA ILE A 193 1.50 15.88 -37.11
C ILE A 193 1.00 17.28 -36.80
N SER A 194 0.83 18.11 -37.83
CA SER A 194 0.48 19.53 -37.70
C SER A 194 -0.92 19.73 -37.17
N GLU A 195 -1.88 18.91 -37.62
CA GLU A 195 -3.29 19.00 -37.17
C GLU A 195 -3.45 18.39 -35.79
N ARG A 196 -3.97 19.20 -34.84
CA ARG A 196 -4.05 18.84 -33.42
C ARG A 196 -4.94 17.61 -33.15
N GLU A 197 -6.10 17.56 -33.78
CA GLU A 197 -7.05 16.46 -33.57
C GLU A 197 -6.51 15.14 -34.14
N GLU A 198 -5.83 15.21 -35.28
CA GLU A 198 -5.14 14.07 -35.88
C GLU A 198 -3.99 13.57 -34.98
N ARG A 199 -3.21 14.51 -34.43
CA ARG A 199 -2.14 14.21 -33.46
C ARG A 199 -2.67 13.47 -32.25
N ILE A 200 -3.77 13.94 -31.66
CA ILE A 200 -4.41 13.32 -30.50
C ILE A 200 -4.97 11.92 -30.86
N ARG A 201 -5.60 11.77 -32.02
CA ARG A 201 -6.09 10.46 -32.49
C ARG A 201 -4.96 9.46 -32.64
N THR A 202 -3.88 9.86 -33.30
CA THR A 202 -2.69 9.02 -33.52
C THR A 202 -2.05 8.64 -32.17
N PHE A 203 -1.94 9.59 -31.24
CA PHE A 203 -1.44 9.31 -29.90
C PHE A 203 -2.30 8.22 -29.20
N PHE A 204 -3.62 8.30 -29.21
CA PHE A 204 -4.48 7.30 -28.61
C PHE A 204 -4.37 5.93 -29.29
N SER A 205 -4.25 5.87 -30.60
CA SER A 205 -4.04 4.61 -31.33
C SER A 205 -2.75 3.93 -30.89
N LYS A 206 -1.64 4.66 -30.88
CA LYS A 206 -0.34 4.13 -30.41
C LYS A 206 -0.36 3.77 -28.92
N LEU A 207 -1.10 4.53 -28.08
CA LEU A 207 -1.27 4.23 -26.68
C LEU A 207 -2.00 2.89 -26.49
N ASP A 208 -3.05 2.63 -27.25
CA ASP A 208 -3.78 1.37 -27.21
C ASP A 208 -2.90 0.16 -27.56
N GLU A 209 -2.06 0.29 -28.59
CA GLU A 209 -1.11 -0.76 -28.96
C GLU A 209 -0.09 -1.04 -27.82
N LEU A 210 0.43 0.01 -27.19
CA LEU A 210 1.36 -0.14 -26.06
C LEU A 210 0.67 -0.70 -24.80
N LEU A 211 -0.59 -0.36 -24.56
CA LEU A 211 -1.37 -0.92 -23.46
C LEU A 211 -1.59 -2.43 -23.64
N GLU A 212 -1.97 -2.88 -24.85
CA GLU A 212 -2.11 -4.32 -25.17
C GLU A 212 -0.78 -5.06 -25.02
N LEU A 213 0.33 -4.50 -25.54
CA LEU A 213 1.67 -5.09 -25.42
C LEU A 213 2.10 -5.18 -23.95
N THR A 214 1.88 -4.12 -23.17
CA THR A 214 2.23 -4.06 -21.74
C THR A 214 1.45 -5.09 -20.94
N ALA A 215 0.15 -5.17 -21.19
CA ALA A 215 -0.71 -6.12 -20.50
C ALA A 215 -0.35 -7.58 -20.84
N LEU A 216 -0.07 -7.88 -22.11
CA LEU A 216 0.39 -9.20 -22.53
C LEU A 216 1.74 -9.57 -21.90
N GLN A 217 2.67 -8.62 -21.79
CA GLN A 217 3.96 -8.82 -21.13
C GLN A 217 3.78 -9.15 -19.65
N LEU A 218 2.89 -8.42 -18.95
CA LEU A 218 2.58 -8.67 -17.55
C LEU A 218 1.91 -10.03 -17.36
N HIS A 219 0.98 -10.41 -18.22
CA HIS A 219 0.34 -11.71 -18.21
C HIS A 219 1.37 -12.84 -18.38
N ARG A 220 2.26 -12.75 -19.36
CA ARG A 220 3.34 -13.75 -19.57
C ARG A 220 4.28 -13.85 -18.37
N ARG A 221 4.61 -12.74 -17.71
CA ARG A 221 5.39 -12.77 -16.47
C ARG A 221 4.66 -13.51 -15.36
N PHE A 222 3.37 -13.29 -15.20
CA PHE A 222 2.56 -14.03 -14.24
C PHE A 222 2.54 -15.52 -14.55
N GLU A 223 2.30 -15.91 -15.82
CA GLU A 223 2.31 -17.29 -16.26
C GLU A 223 3.64 -18.00 -15.96
N PHE A 224 4.75 -17.28 -16.09
CA PHE A 224 6.07 -17.77 -15.67
C PHE A 224 6.21 -17.88 -14.15
N GLN A 225 5.83 -16.83 -13.40
CA GLN A 225 5.99 -16.79 -11.95
C GLN A 225 5.19 -17.90 -11.25
N LYS A 226 3.99 -18.20 -11.70
CA LYS A 226 3.13 -19.23 -11.08
C LYS A 226 3.70 -20.64 -11.14
N THR A 227 4.64 -20.91 -12.05
CA THR A 227 5.29 -22.22 -12.18
C THR A 227 6.36 -22.49 -11.13
N ALA A 228 6.78 -21.48 -10.39
CA ALA A 228 7.78 -21.63 -9.33
C ALA A 228 7.26 -22.55 -8.22
N ARG A 229 8.18 -23.26 -7.54
CA ARG A 229 7.85 -24.24 -6.50
C ARG A 229 7.90 -23.62 -5.11
N ALA A 230 7.00 -24.04 -4.23
CA ALA A 230 6.93 -23.59 -2.84
C ALA A 230 8.28 -23.71 -2.10
N LYS A 231 9.03 -24.80 -2.31
CA LYS A 231 10.36 -25.00 -1.74
C LYS A 231 11.39 -23.93 -2.08
N GLN A 232 11.18 -23.15 -3.14
CA GLN A 232 12.08 -22.05 -3.52
C GLN A 232 11.91 -20.83 -2.63
N PHE A 233 10.84 -20.78 -1.83
CA PHE A 233 10.47 -19.65 -0.97
C PHE A 233 10.23 -20.06 0.49
N PRO A 234 11.21 -20.73 1.16
CA PRO A 234 10.98 -21.33 2.47
C PRO A 234 10.53 -20.32 3.53
N LEU A 235 11.05 -19.09 3.51
CA LEU A 235 10.65 -18.04 4.44
C LEU A 235 9.22 -17.59 4.20
N LEU A 236 8.82 -17.36 2.95
CA LEU A 236 7.46 -16.92 2.60
C LEU A 236 6.43 -18.01 2.86
N MET A 237 6.82 -19.29 2.71
CA MET A 237 5.99 -20.46 2.99
C MET A 237 5.82 -20.72 4.49
N SER A 238 6.70 -20.21 5.36
CA SER A 238 6.65 -20.48 6.80
C SER A 238 5.53 -19.77 7.56
N SER A 239 4.70 -18.96 6.92
CA SER A 239 3.49 -18.28 7.42
C SER A 239 3.32 -16.84 6.93
N LEU A 240 4.14 -16.38 5.99
CA LEU A 240 4.07 -14.99 5.50
C LEU A 240 3.09 -14.83 4.33
N TRP A 241 3.00 -15.82 3.44
CA TRP A 241 1.98 -15.83 2.40
C TRP A 241 0.68 -16.47 2.89
N VAL A 242 -0.42 -15.77 2.70
CA VAL A 242 -1.77 -16.27 3.02
C VAL A 242 -2.06 -17.49 2.15
N GLY A 243 -2.39 -18.62 2.79
CA GLY A 243 -2.65 -19.88 2.11
C GLY A 243 -1.43 -20.77 1.90
N ALA A 244 -0.23 -20.32 2.30
CA ALA A 244 1.00 -21.10 2.17
C ALA A 244 0.97 -22.41 2.96
N GLU A 245 0.23 -22.45 4.08
CA GLU A 245 0.05 -23.64 4.92
C GLU A 245 -0.64 -24.81 4.20
N LYS A 246 -1.26 -24.55 3.06
CA LYS A 246 -1.94 -25.56 2.22
C LYS A 246 -1.00 -26.18 1.17
N LEU A 247 0.18 -25.62 0.97
CA LEU A 247 1.12 -26.02 -0.08
C LEU A 247 2.18 -26.99 0.46
N LYS A 248 2.47 -28.01 -0.34
CA LYS A 248 3.63 -28.89 -0.17
C LYS A 248 4.85 -28.28 -0.88
N PRO A 249 6.09 -28.69 -0.51
CA PRO A 249 7.31 -28.15 -1.12
C PRO A 249 7.36 -28.23 -2.66
N GLU A 250 6.77 -29.26 -3.26
CA GLU A 250 6.75 -29.49 -4.71
C GLU A 250 5.57 -28.84 -5.44
N ASP A 251 4.60 -28.30 -4.72
CA ASP A 251 3.48 -27.60 -5.33
C ASP A 251 3.92 -26.28 -5.95
N THR A 252 3.20 -25.80 -6.94
CA THR A 252 3.40 -24.46 -7.50
C THR A 252 2.84 -23.39 -6.57
N ILE A 253 3.42 -22.18 -6.65
CA ILE A 253 2.96 -21.04 -5.84
C ILE A 253 1.74 -20.33 -6.41
N GLU A 254 1.11 -20.83 -7.45
CA GLU A 254 -0.01 -20.18 -8.15
C GLU A 254 -1.12 -19.73 -7.19
N SER A 255 -1.54 -20.60 -6.26
CA SER A 255 -2.64 -20.30 -5.33
C SER A 255 -2.34 -19.14 -4.38
N VAL A 256 -1.07 -18.91 -4.01
CA VAL A 256 -0.68 -17.86 -3.08
C VAL A 256 -0.29 -16.54 -3.77
N ILE A 257 -0.10 -16.53 -5.10
CA ILE A 257 0.17 -15.31 -5.85
C ILE A 257 -1.01 -14.83 -6.69
N ASN A 258 -2.06 -15.63 -6.83
CA ASN A 258 -3.20 -15.36 -7.71
C ASN A 258 -3.97 -14.10 -7.32
N GLN A 259 -3.97 -13.72 -6.02
CA GLN A 259 -4.54 -12.47 -5.51
C GLN A 259 -3.66 -11.23 -5.77
N GLY A 260 -2.50 -11.39 -6.36
CA GLY A 260 -1.57 -10.30 -6.64
C GLY A 260 -2.07 -9.35 -7.73
N THR A 261 -1.40 -8.23 -7.87
CA THR A 261 -1.73 -7.17 -8.82
C THR A 261 -0.66 -7.07 -9.90
N LEU A 262 -1.10 -6.91 -11.15
CA LEU A 262 -0.29 -6.56 -12.30
C LEU A 262 -0.47 -5.07 -12.61
N GLY A 263 0.59 -4.27 -12.47
CA GLY A 263 0.52 -2.82 -12.57
C GLY A 263 0.87 -2.30 -13.96
N ILE A 264 -0.03 -1.50 -14.55
CA ILE A 264 0.26 -0.73 -15.76
C ILE A 264 0.58 0.70 -15.33
N GLY A 265 1.85 1.05 -15.40
CA GLY A 265 2.34 2.38 -15.03
C GLY A 265 2.32 3.37 -16.20
N PHE A 266 2.26 4.64 -15.87
CA PHE A 266 2.56 5.74 -16.80
C PHE A 266 3.48 6.77 -16.15
N ILE A 267 4.21 7.51 -16.97
CA ILE A 267 5.10 8.58 -16.51
C ILE A 267 4.97 9.80 -17.42
N GLY A 268 5.02 11.01 -16.81
CA GLY A 268 5.14 12.27 -17.54
C GLY A 268 3.83 12.78 -18.13
N LEU A 269 2.71 12.73 -17.41
CA LEU A 269 1.42 13.21 -17.93
C LEU A 269 1.44 14.70 -18.25
N ALA A 270 2.08 15.53 -17.42
CA ALA A 270 2.16 16.96 -17.67
C ALA A 270 2.95 17.27 -18.95
N GLU A 271 4.12 16.66 -19.10
CA GLU A 271 4.99 16.81 -20.28
C GLU A 271 4.35 16.24 -21.55
N CYS A 272 3.62 15.13 -21.43
CA CYS A 272 2.83 14.56 -22.52
C CYS A 272 1.78 15.58 -23.03
N LEU A 273 1.06 16.23 -22.11
CA LEU A 273 0.06 17.25 -22.47
C LEU A 273 0.71 18.46 -23.13
N VAL A 274 1.86 18.91 -22.64
CA VAL A 274 2.64 20.00 -23.29
C VAL A 274 3.04 19.61 -24.71
N ALA A 275 3.54 18.40 -24.92
CA ALA A 275 3.90 17.94 -26.26
C ALA A 275 2.69 17.84 -27.20
N LEU A 276 1.52 17.43 -26.71
CA LEU A 276 0.32 17.31 -27.53
C LEU A 276 -0.40 18.64 -27.78
N THR A 277 -0.38 19.58 -26.82
CA THR A 277 -1.26 20.77 -26.84
C THR A 277 -0.55 22.10 -26.61
N GLY A 278 0.72 22.09 -26.19
CA GLY A 278 1.48 23.27 -25.81
C GLY A 278 1.27 23.72 -24.35
N LYS A 279 0.38 23.07 -23.59
CA LYS A 279 0.06 23.42 -22.19
C LYS A 279 -0.17 22.18 -21.33
N HIS A 280 0.14 22.25 -20.04
CA HIS A 280 -0.16 21.18 -19.12
C HIS A 280 -1.53 21.38 -18.39
N HIS A 281 -1.94 20.39 -17.61
CA HIS A 281 -3.26 20.31 -16.99
C HIS A 281 -3.57 21.41 -15.95
N ALA A 282 -2.57 22.10 -15.41
CA ALA A 282 -2.79 23.21 -14.48
C ALA A 282 -2.87 24.57 -15.17
N GLU A 283 -2.51 24.67 -16.47
CA GLU A 283 -2.50 25.92 -17.24
C GLU A 283 -3.75 26.09 -18.12
N ASP A 284 -4.36 24.96 -18.51
CA ASP A 284 -5.48 24.98 -19.45
C ASP A 284 -6.52 23.90 -19.13
N PRO A 285 -7.81 24.27 -18.94
CA PRO A 285 -8.89 23.32 -18.72
C PRO A 285 -9.04 22.27 -19.85
N ALA A 286 -8.78 22.61 -21.10
CA ALA A 286 -8.85 21.66 -22.20
C ALA A 286 -7.70 20.61 -22.10
N ALA A 287 -6.49 21.04 -21.73
CA ALA A 287 -5.39 20.13 -21.45
C ALA A 287 -5.70 19.22 -20.24
N GLN A 288 -6.35 19.76 -19.19
CA GLN A 288 -6.81 18.95 -18.05
C GLN A 288 -7.80 17.88 -18.49
N GLN A 289 -8.78 18.22 -19.32
CA GLN A 289 -9.76 17.25 -19.82
C GLN A 289 -9.09 16.18 -20.69
N LEU A 290 -8.09 16.53 -21.52
CA LEU A 290 -7.30 15.56 -22.26
C LEU A 290 -6.53 14.62 -21.31
N GLY A 291 -5.92 15.15 -20.24
CA GLY A 291 -5.26 14.37 -19.23
C GLY A 291 -6.20 13.36 -18.57
N ILE A 292 -7.42 13.79 -18.19
CA ILE A 292 -8.46 12.91 -17.65
C ILE A 292 -8.81 11.80 -18.67
N ARG A 293 -8.95 12.13 -19.96
CA ARG A 293 -9.22 11.14 -21.02
C ARG A 293 -8.10 10.11 -21.13
N ILE A 294 -6.84 10.53 -21.08
CA ILE A 294 -5.68 9.62 -21.11
C ILE A 294 -5.73 8.64 -19.95
N ILE A 295 -5.88 9.14 -18.71
CA ILE A 295 -5.93 8.27 -17.51
C ILE A 295 -7.18 7.38 -17.51
N THR A 296 -8.30 7.87 -17.98
CA THR A 296 -9.51 7.07 -18.17
C THR A 296 -9.26 5.92 -19.14
N ARG A 297 -8.54 6.16 -20.25
CA ARG A 297 -8.16 5.09 -21.20
C ARG A 297 -7.30 4.01 -20.55
N PHE A 298 -6.31 4.38 -19.73
CA PHE A 298 -5.52 3.42 -18.94
C PHE A 298 -6.41 2.58 -18.04
N ARG A 299 -7.31 3.21 -17.29
CA ARG A 299 -8.21 2.54 -16.36
C ARG A 299 -9.15 1.58 -17.08
N ASP A 300 -9.77 2.01 -18.17
CA ASP A 300 -10.74 1.23 -18.91
C ASP A 300 -10.07 0.00 -19.55
N LYS A 301 -8.86 0.16 -20.10
CA LYS A 301 -8.04 -0.94 -20.60
C LYS A 301 -7.59 -1.89 -19.48
N ALA A 302 -7.17 -1.38 -18.33
CA ALA A 302 -6.83 -2.23 -17.18
C ALA A 302 -8.03 -3.07 -16.71
N ASN A 303 -9.24 -2.52 -16.73
CA ASN A 303 -10.46 -3.25 -16.45
C ASN A 303 -10.74 -4.33 -17.49
N GLU A 304 -10.63 -4.02 -18.78
CA GLU A 304 -10.77 -4.98 -19.88
C GLU A 304 -9.77 -6.15 -19.72
N PHE A 305 -8.52 -5.88 -19.42
CA PHE A 305 -7.50 -6.91 -19.20
C PHE A 305 -7.77 -7.75 -17.95
N SER A 306 -8.31 -7.12 -16.90
CA SER A 306 -8.71 -7.84 -15.70
C SER A 306 -9.79 -8.87 -16.00
N GLU A 307 -10.82 -8.50 -16.75
CA GLU A 307 -11.89 -9.42 -17.15
C GLU A 307 -11.38 -10.50 -18.15
N ARG A 308 -10.51 -10.12 -19.08
CA ARG A 308 -9.96 -11.03 -20.11
C ARG A 308 -9.16 -12.18 -19.50
N TRP A 309 -8.32 -11.89 -18.50
CA TRP A 309 -7.42 -12.88 -17.89
C TRP A 309 -7.77 -13.26 -16.44
N GLN A 310 -8.86 -12.74 -15.90
CA GLN A 310 -9.30 -12.99 -14.51
C GLN A 310 -8.21 -12.69 -13.49
N HIS A 311 -7.45 -11.60 -13.71
CA HIS A 311 -6.38 -11.10 -12.83
C HIS A 311 -6.60 -9.64 -12.44
N ASN A 312 -6.02 -9.24 -11.31
CA ASN A 312 -6.11 -7.86 -10.85
C ASN A 312 -5.11 -6.98 -11.60
N TYR A 313 -5.56 -6.32 -12.66
CA TYR A 313 -4.79 -5.22 -13.26
C TYR A 313 -5.11 -3.90 -12.58
N SER A 314 -4.12 -3.05 -12.41
CA SER A 314 -4.27 -1.71 -11.85
C SER A 314 -3.45 -0.68 -12.62
N VAL A 315 -3.84 0.58 -12.48
CA VAL A 315 -3.10 1.72 -13.04
C VAL A 315 -2.34 2.43 -11.94
N LEU A 316 -1.11 2.82 -12.21
CA LEU A 316 -0.32 3.62 -11.28
C LEU A 316 0.44 4.75 -12.00
N ALA A 317 0.53 5.91 -11.35
CA ALA A 317 1.49 6.93 -11.72
C ALA A 317 2.87 6.48 -11.20
N THR A 318 3.75 6.08 -12.10
CA THR A 318 5.09 5.62 -11.73
C THR A 318 5.90 6.80 -11.21
N PRO A 319 6.56 6.66 -10.04
CA PRO A 319 7.46 7.70 -9.55
C PRO A 319 8.61 7.91 -10.55
N ALA A 320 8.92 9.17 -10.78
CA ALA A 320 10.09 9.62 -11.53
C ALA A 320 10.98 10.40 -10.57
N GLU A 321 11.88 9.71 -9.90
CA GLU A 321 12.85 10.29 -8.97
C GLU A 321 14.24 10.25 -9.58
#